data_4e9b16f7675ca75f39c4ad3cdb87d7d1
#
_entry.id   4e9b16f7675ca75f39c4ad3cdb87d7d1
#
_cell.length_a   1.000
_cell.length_b   1.000
_cell.length_c   1.000
_cell.angle_alpha   90.00
_cell.angle_beta   90.00
_cell.angle_gamma   90.00
#
_symmetry.space_group_name_H-M   'P 1'
#
loop_
_entity.id
_entity.type
_entity.pdbx_description
1 polymer ?
#
loop_
_entity_poly.entity_id
_entity_poly.type
_entity_poly.pdbx_seq_one_letter_code
_entity_poly.pdbx_strand_id
1 'polypeptide(L)'
;MSAAETLTSLPTGASDATAQKIRVGFVMHVMQVAGAEVLVTQIIEQLSDRIEATVFCLDALGELGQKLLDAGTPVVVLNRKPGLDRDVARRLADEVKARNIEVLHAHQYTPFFYSALSRILHRAKAKILFTEHGRHYPDIVSKKRWLANRLILQRYADVSTACCDFSAKALREIEGFPKASTLPNGVDLRSLPKRGNENETARLRERLGMQSGTPYAACIARFHPVKDHETLIRAWQLVNESLPNAKLLLVGDGECRQNCEALSRDLGLDKSIEFWGIRHDVPDILRAIDAFALTSVSEAASLTLLEAMASGCPAVLTDVGGNSEHVTHGIEGFLAPRSDSQTLGQHLLELLSDRQKCDAMGDAARKRVENDFDLAGVIERYAAHFQTMTST
;
A
#
# COMPACT_ATOMS: atom_id res chain seq x y z
N MET A 1 -46.41 50.83 2.41
CA MET A 1 -46.02 50.64 3.82
C MET A 1 -45.24 49.34 3.86
N SER A 2 -43.94 49.46 3.89
CA SER A 2 -43.00 48.32 3.80
C SER A 2 -42.49 48.06 5.22
N ALA A 3 -42.59 46.81 5.67
CA ALA A 3 -41.93 46.37 6.92
C ALA A 3 -40.57 45.78 6.57
N ALA A 4 -39.52 46.41 7.07
CA ALA A 4 -38.16 45.93 7.00
C ALA A 4 -37.97 44.92 8.13
N GLU A 5 -37.62 43.67 7.80
CA GLU A 5 -37.17 42.67 8.76
C GLU A 5 -35.68 42.85 9.02
N THR A 6 -35.37 43.04 10.27
CA THR A 6 -34.02 43.18 10.81
C THR A 6 -33.35 41.81 10.91
N LEU A 7 -32.30 41.58 10.10
CA LEU A 7 -31.44 40.44 10.24
C LEU A 7 -30.54 40.62 11.45
N THR A 8 -30.80 39.91 12.53
CA THR A 8 -29.94 39.76 13.68
C THR A 8 -28.71 38.90 13.34
N SER A 9 -27.53 39.47 13.45
CA SER A 9 -26.24 38.82 13.31
C SER A 9 -26.08 37.73 14.39
N LEU A 10 -25.78 36.48 13.92
CA LEU A 10 -25.33 35.39 14.77
C LEU A 10 -23.94 35.73 15.37
N PRO A 11 -23.66 35.38 16.61
CA PRO A 11 -22.37 35.64 17.21
C PRO A 11 -21.31 34.69 16.62
N THR A 12 -20.32 35.26 15.97
CA THR A 12 -19.03 34.59 15.66
C THR A 12 -18.24 34.50 16.96
N GLY A 13 -18.35 33.35 17.61
CA GLY A 13 -17.63 33.03 18.82
C GLY A 13 -17.34 31.53 18.87
N ALA A 14 -16.56 31.02 17.92
CA ALA A 14 -15.90 29.76 18.12
C ALA A 14 -14.57 30.02 18.82
N SER A 15 -14.55 29.87 20.14
CA SER A 15 -13.31 29.74 20.88
C SER A 15 -12.60 28.49 20.39
N ASP A 16 -11.39 28.65 19.88
CA ASP A 16 -10.39 27.58 19.68
C ASP A 16 -10.02 27.00 21.06
N ALA A 17 -10.85 26.10 21.55
CA ALA A 17 -10.43 25.15 22.55
C ALA A 17 -9.55 24.18 21.76
N THR A 18 -8.22 24.28 21.88
CA THR A 18 -7.26 23.31 21.33
C THR A 18 -7.66 21.92 21.82
N ALA A 19 -8.36 21.16 20.97
CA ALA A 19 -8.74 19.80 21.28
C ALA A 19 -7.45 19.02 21.61
N GLN A 20 -7.43 18.37 22.77
CA GLN A 20 -6.26 17.60 23.21
C GLN A 20 -5.95 16.53 22.17
N LYS A 21 -4.71 16.52 21.63
CA LYS A 21 -4.27 15.52 20.67
C LYS A 21 -4.30 14.12 21.29
N ILE A 22 -4.74 13.14 20.52
CA ILE A 22 -4.74 11.73 20.91
C ILE A 22 -3.30 11.20 20.84
N ARG A 23 -2.80 10.57 21.91
CA ARG A 23 -1.45 9.99 21.93
C ARG A 23 -1.48 8.60 21.33
N VAL A 24 -0.93 8.48 20.10
CA VAL A 24 -0.93 7.24 19.30
C VAL A 24 0.48 6.66 19.20
N GLY A 25 0.63 5.41 19.60
CA GLY A 25 1.86 4.64 19.41
C GLY A 25 1.76 3.70 18.21
N PHE A 26 2.54 3.94 17.15
CA PHE A 26 2.61 3.06 15.98
C PHE A 26 3.63 1.94 16.24
N VAL A 27 3.21 0.68 16.18
CA VAL A 27 4.08 -0.47 16.44
C VAL A 27 4.40 -1.17 15.13
N MET A 28 5.69 -1.19 14.78
CA MET A 28 6.23 -1.69 13.51
C MET A 28 7.37 -2.68 13.76
N HIS A 29 7.75 -3.45 12.74
CA HIS A 29 9.00 -4.21 12.80
C HIS A 29 10.21 -3.27 12.70
N VAL A 30 10.34 -2.59 11.57
CA VAL A 30 11.39 -1.64 11.20
C VAL A 30 10.75 -0.59 10.32
N MET A 31 11.12 0.67 10.44
CA MET A 31 10.64 1.75 9.56
C MET A 31 11.52 1.88 8.31
N GLN A 32 11.53 0.87 7.44
CA GLN A 32 12.17 0.90 6.12
C GLN A 32 11.23 1.47 5.05
N VAL A 33 11.74 1.69 3.83
CA VAL A 33 10.90 2.15 2.70
C VAL A 33 10.11 0.97 2.15
N ALA A 34 8.89 0.77 2.68
CA ALA A 34 7.92 -0.20 2.21
C ALA A 34 6.48 0.32 2.45
N GLY A 35 5.47 -0.34 1.87
CA GLY A 35 4.12 0.21 1.79
C GLY A 35 3.46 0.55 3.13
N ALA A 36 3.56 -0.33 4.13
CA ALA A 36 2.98 -0.09 5.45
C ALA A 36 3.67 1.06 6.19
N GLU A 37 4.99 1.15 6.08
CA GLU A 37 5.82 2.15 6.71
C GLU A 37 5.62 3.54 6.10
N VAL A 38 5.47 3.61 4.77
CA VAL A 38 5.11 4.84 4.05
C VAL A 38 3.72 5.31 4.51
N LEU A 39 2.73 4.42 4.60
CA LEU A 39 1.40 4.75 5.09
C LEU A 39 1.44 5.31 6.52
N VAL A 40 2.22 4.70 7.42
CA VAL A 40 2.39 5.20 8.81
C VAL A 40 2.98 6.60 8.81
N THR A 41 4.01 6.85 7.99
CA THR A 41 4.60 8.19 7.87
C THR A 41 3.56 9.22 7.41
N GLN A 42 2.76 8.88 6.40
CA GLN A 42 1.69 9.75 5.88
C GLN A 42 0.58 10.00 6.90
N ILE A 43 0.18 8.99 7.70
CA ILE A 43 -0.78 9.15 8.79
C ILE A 43 -0.24 10.14 9.84
N ILE A 44 1.02 9.98 10.24
CA ILE A 44 1.67 10.86 11.23
C ILE A 44 1.71 12.30 10.73
N GLU A 45 2.13 12.51 9.49
CA GLU A 45 2.23 13.84 8.88
C GLU A 45 0.87 14.53 8.74
N GLN A 46 -0.12 13.82 8.17
CA GLN A 46 -1.43 14.40 7.87
C GLN A 46 -2.34 14.57 9.10
N LEU A 47 -2.11 13.81 10.16
CA LEU A 47 -2.84 13.96 11.43
C LEU A 47 -2.04 14.70 12.51
N SER A 48 -0.94 15.35 12.16
CA SER A 48 -0.04 16.02 13.13
C SER A 48 -0.71 17.09 13.99
N ASP A 49 -1.83 17.64 13.55
CA ASP A 49 -2.68 18.56 14.32
C ASP A 49 -3.62 17.85 15.31
N ARG A 50 -3.96 16.56 15.07
CA ARG A 50 -4.95 15.77 15.84
C ARG A 50 -4.35 14.68 16.71
N ILE A 51 -3.14 14.20 16.38
CA ILE A 51 -2.46 13.15 17.14
C ILE A 51 -1.08 13.61 17.62
N GLU A 52 -0.64 13.05 18.74
CA GLU A 52 0.74 13.06 19.20
C GLU A 52 1.30 11.63 18.97
N ALA A 53 2.12 11.51 17.93
CA ALA A 53 2.61 10.22 17.49
C ALA A 53 3.92 9.81 18.18
N THR A 54 4.05 8.53 18.50
CA THR A 54 5.32 7.86 18.82
C THR A 54 5.42 6.59 18.01
N VAL A 55 6.57 6.30 17.43
CA VAL A 55 6.79 5.04 16.71
C VAL A 55 7.62 4.07 17.56
N PHE A 56 7.16 2.82 17.67
CA PHE A 56 7.83 1.73 18.35
C PHE A 56 8.29 0.70 17.33
N CYS A 57 9.59 0.65 17.07
CA CYS A 57 10.22 -0.35 16.20
C CYS A 57 10.63 -1.57 17.01
N LEU A 58 10.14 -2.76 16.67
CA LEU A 58 10.49 -3.98 17.39
C LEU A 58 11.96 -4.33 17.23
N ASP A 59 12.50 -4.20 16.01
CA ASP A 59 13.79 -4.76 15.61
C ASP A 59 14.87 -3.69 15.37
N ALA A 60 14.61 -2.70 14.50
CA ALA A 60 15.58 -1.66 14.15
C ALA A 60 14.88 -0.36 13.71
N LEU A 61 15.64 0.74 13.64
CA LEU A 61 15.12 2.07 13.30
C LEU A 61 14.61 2.17 11.86
N GLY A 62 15.45 1.81 10.89
CA GLY A 62 15.16 1.96 9.47
C GLY A 62 15.29 3.41 8.94
N GLU A 63 15.29 3.56 7.62
CA GLU A 63 15.48 4.85 6.95
C GLU A 63 14.33 5.84 7.24
N LEU A 64 13.07 5.41 7.13
CA LEU A 64 11.91 6.25 7.43
C LEU A 64 11.84 6.58 8.93
N GLY A 65 12.31 5.67 9.81
CA GLY A 65 12.42 5.94 11.23
C GLY A 65 13.39 7.08 11.53
N GLN A 66 14.52 7.13 10.83
CA GLN A 66 15.47 8.24 10.96
C GLN A 66 14.86 9.56 10.47
N LYS A 67 14.18 9.54 9.32
CA LYS A 67 13.49 10.74 8.79
C LYS A 67 12.43 11.28 9.77
N LEU A 68 11.67 10.41 10.42
CA LEU A 68 10.68 10.79 11.44
C LEU A 68 11.34 11.39 12.67
N LEU A 69 12.46 10.83 13.15
CA LEU A 69 13.25 11.40 14.26
C LEU A 69 13.76 12.79 13.92
N ASP A 70 14.33 12.97 12.73
CA ASP A 70 14.86 14.24 12.26
C ASP A 70 13.75 15.30 12.11
N ALA A 71 12.51 14.87 11.82
CA ALA A 71 11.31 15.70 11.79
C ALA A 71 10.69 15.93 13.18
N GLY A 72 11.26 15.39 14.27
CA GLY A 72 10.81 15.60 15.64
C GLY A 72 9.77 14.59 16.15
N THR A 73 9.41 13.56 15.39
CA THR A 73 8.55 12.45 15.85
C THR A 73 9.38 11.47 16.67
N PRO A 74 9.03 11.16 17.95
CA PRO A 74 9.76 10.18 18.74
C PRO A 74 9.71 8.77 18.12
N VAL A 75 10.87 8.14 17.97
CA VAL A 75 10.99 6.73 17.55
C VAL A 75 11.79 5.96 18.60
N VAL A 76 11.24 4.87 19.10
CA VAL A 76 11.83 4.00 20.13
C VAL A 76 12.10 2.63 19.55
N VAL A 77 13.36 2.19 19.57
CA VAL A 77 13.74 0.83 19.14
C VAL A 77 13.71 -0.11 20.34
N LEU A 78 12.87 -1.13 20.28
CA LEU A 78 12.65 -2.07 21.37
C LEU A 78 13.67 -3.22 21.41
N ASN A 79 14.54 -3.35 20.41
CA ASN A 79 15.65 -4.34 20.34
C ASN A 79 15.17 -5.77 20.64
N ARG A 80 14.21 -6.25 19.86
CA ARG A 80 13.65 -7.59 20.00
C ARG A 80 14.71 -8.66 19.67
N LYS A 81 14.83 -9.64 20.56
CA LYS A 81 15.66 -10.82 20.34
C LYS A 81 14.95 -11.83 19.44
N PRO A 82 15.70 -12.68 18.70
CA PRO A 82 15.10 -13.76 17.93
C PRO A 82 14.20 -14.68 18.77
N GLY A 83 13.10 -15.14 18.17
CA GLY A 83 12.11 -15.99 18.86
C GLY A 83 11.11 -15.19 19.70
N LEU A 84 10.57 -15.81 20.75
CA LEU A 84 9.61 -15.19 21.67
C LEU A 84 10.35 -14.41 22.76
N ASP A 85 10.45 -13.11 22.59
CA ASP A 85 11.07 -12.19 23.56
C ASP A 85 10.00 -11.53 24.45
N ARG A 86 9.77 -12.07 25.66
CA ARG A 86 8.79 -11.51 26.59
C ARG A 86 9.17 -10.12 27.13
N ASP A 87 10.46 -9.79 27.14
CA ASP A 87 10.94 -8.50 27.61
C ASP A 87 10.55 -7.36 26.68
N VAL A 88 10.35 -7.62 25.37
CA VAL A 88 9.80 -6.63 24.45
C VAL A 88 8.43 -6.14 24.91
N ALA A 89 7.54 -7.06 25.30
CA ALA A 89 6.20 -6.70 25.78
C ALA A 89 6.27 -5.82 27.05
N ARG A 90 7.25 -6.07 27.95
CA ARG A 90 7.50 -5.24 29.12
C ARG A 90 8.00 -3.86 28.71
N ARG A 91 9.07 -3.78 27.87
CA ARG A 91 9.60 -2.50 27.38
C ARG A 91 8.52 -1.68 26.69
N LEU A 92 7.69 -2.29 25.84
CA LEU A 92 6.56 -1.60 25.20
C LEU A 92 5.55 -1.08 26.24
N ALA A 93 5.22 -1.88 27.27
CA ALA A 93 4.30 -1.46 28.32
C ALA A 93 4.85 -0.28 29.14
N ASP A 94 6.15 -0.31 29.44
CA ASP A 94 6.84 0.79 30.16
C ASP A 94 6.80 2.10 29.34
N GLU A 95 7.07 2.03 28.03
CA GLU A 95 6.99 3.20 27.12
C GLU A 95 5.55 3.71 26.95
N VAL A 96 4.58 2.80 26.81
CA VAL A 96 3.14 3.16 26.76
C VAL A 96 2.73 3.94 28.00
N LYS A 97 3.18 3.50 29.17
CA LYS A 97 2.90 4.18 30.44
C LYS A 97 3.64 5.52 30.55
N ALA A 98 4.94 5.55 30.23
CA ALA A 98 5.76 6.76 30.34
C ALA A 98 5.26 7.91 29.44
N ARG A 99 4.74 7.56 28.26
CA ARG A 99 4.22 8.51 27.26
C ARG A 99 2.71 8.68 27.30
N ASN A 100 2.03 8.00 28.23
CA ASN A 100 0.56 8.02 28.32
C ASN A 100 -0.14 7.67 27.00
N ILE A 101 0.39 6.70 26.23
CA ILE A 101 -0.19 6.28 24.96
C ILE A 101 -1.62 5.77 25.18
N GLU A 102 -2.56 6.30 24.39
CA GLU A 102 -3.99 5.95 24.46
C GLU A 102 -4.37 4.85 23.47
N VAL A 103 -3.75 4.90 22.29
CA VAL A 103 -3.96 3.90 21.23
C VAL A 103 -2.62 3.36 20.75
N LEU A 104 -2.48 2.03 20.69
CA LEU A 104 -1.43 1.35 19.94
C LEU A 104 -1.97 0.94 18.58
N HIS A 105 -1.43 1.49 17.50
CA HIS A 105 -1.72 1.08 16.14
C HIS A 105 -0.63 0.10 15.69
N ALA A 106 -0.95 -1.19 15.73
CA ALA A 106 -0.02 -2.26 15.39
C ALA A 106 -0.19 -2.70 13.93
N HIS A 107 0.87 -2.61 13.15
CA HIS A 107 0.89 -3.00 11.76
C HIS A 107 1.51 -4.39 11.61
N GLN A 108 0.77 -5.32 11.03
CA GLN A 108 1.09 -6.74 10.90
C GLN A 108 0.97 -7.53 12.22
N TYR A 109 0.98 -8.87 12.08
CA TYR A 109 0.69 -9.79 13.19
C TYR A 109 1.69 -9.71 14.35
N THR A 110 3.00 -9.65 14.11
CA THR A 110 4.00 -9.68 15.21
C THR A 110 3.95 -8.40 16.05
N PRO A 111 3.90 -7.18 15.50
CA PRO A 111 3.64 -5.97 16.26
C PRO A 111 2.35 -6.02 17.08
N PHE A 112 1.26 -6.54 16.50
CA PHE A 112 0.02 -6.78 17.24
C PHE A 112 0.21 -7.76 18.40
N PHE A 113 0.90 -8.88 18.16
CA PHE A 113 1.14 -9.89 19.20
C PHE A 113 1.85 -9.30 20.41
N TYR A 114 2.92 -8.52 20.22
CA TYR A 114 3.62 -7.87 21.33
C TYR A 114 2.80 -6.76 21.98
N SER A 115 1.99 -6.04 21.24
CA SER A 115 1.02 -5.08 21.79
C SER A 115 -0.01 -5.77 22.68
N ALA A 116 -0.56 -6.91 22.25
CA ALA A 116 -1.47 -7.72 23.06
C ALA A 116 -0.78 -8.27 24.31
N LEU A 117 0.45 -8.80 24.20
CA LEU A 117 1.22 -9.28 25.35
C LEU A 117 1.53 -8.15 26.35
N SER A 118 1.78 -6.93 25.92
CA SER A 118 1.97 -5.77 26.83
C SER A 118 0.74 -5.52 27.70
N ARG A 119 -0.47 -5.69 27.14
CA ARG A 119 -1.73 -5.60 27.90
C ARG A 119 -1.92 -6.82 28.82
N ILE A 120 -1.69 -8.04 28.31
CA ILE A 120 -1.93 -9.29 29.04
C ILE A 120 -0.98 -9.43 30.23
N LEU A 121 0.32 -9.24 30.03
CA LEU A 121 1.35 -9.53 31.03
C LEU A 121 1.71 -8.31 31.89
N HIS A 122 1.63 -7.11 31.34
CA HIS A 122 2.15 -5.88 31.97
C HIS A 122 1.08 -4.79 32.15
N ARG A 123 -0.20 -5.11 31.86
CA ARG A 123 -1.37 -4.24 32.10
C ARG A 123 -1.26 -2.88 31.44
N ALA A 124 -0.64 -2.81 30.23
CA ALA A 124 -0.69 -1.60 29.41
C ALA A 124 -2.16 -1.22 29.15
N LYS A 125 -2.50 0.05 29.28
CA LYS A 125 -3.91 0.52 29.19
C LYS A 125 -4.32 0.94 27.78
N ALA A 126 -3.36 1.17 26.87
CA ALA A 126 -3.66 1.60 25.52
C ALA A 126 -4.59 0.60 24.79
N LYS A 127 -5.59 1.09 24.06
CA LYS A 127 -6.40 0.27 23.16
C LYS A 127 -5.60 -0.10 21.92
N ILE A 128 -5.92 -1.20 21.26
CA ILE A 128 -5.14 -1.72 20.14
C ILE A 128 -5.97 -1.71 18.85
N LEU A 129 -5.53 -0.92 17.87
CA LEU A 129 -5.91 -1.04 16.47
C LEU A 129 -4.89 -1.95 15.78
N PHE A 130 -5.34 -3.06 15.24
CA PHE A 130 -4.52 -4.01 14.48
C PHE A 130 -4.84 -3.88 12.99
N THR A 131 -3.83 -3.59 12.16
CA THR A 131 -3.96 -3.54 10.70
C THR A 131 -3.03 -4.56 10.04
N GLU A 132 -3.62 -5.47 9.24
CA GLU A 132 -2.89 -6.44 8.43
C GLU A 132 -2.71 -5.91 7.00
N HIS A 133 -1.47 -5.86 6.52
CA HIS A 133 -1.13 -5.31 5.19
C HIS A 133 -0.92 -6.36 4.11
N GLY A 134 -1.05 -7.63 4.44
CA GLY A 134 -0.88 -8.70 3.48
C GLY A 134 -0.55 -10.02 4.16
N ARG A 135 -0.55 -11.08 3.38
CA ARG A 135 -0.24 -12.42 3.86
C ARG A 135 1.09 -12.90 3.31
N HIS A 136 1.80 -13.68 4.11
CA HIS A 136 2.95 -14.41 3.60
C HIS A 136 2.49 -15.46 2.58
N TYR A 137 3.16 -15.54 1.45
CA TYR A 137 2.97 -16.59 0.48
C TYR A 137 4.16 -17.58 0.56
N PRO A 138 3.93 -18.90 0.58
CA PRO A 138 2.64 -19.59 0.71
C PRO A 138 2.00 -19.39 2.08
N ASP A 139 0.67 -19.44 2.14
CA ASP A 139 -0.09 -19.28 3.38
C ASP A 139 0.23 -20.38 4.39
N ILE A 140 0.83 -19.99 5.51
CA ILE A 140 1.08 -20.92 6.62
C ILE A 140 -0.12 -20.90 7.55
N VAL A 141 -1.01 -21.87 7.38
CA VAL A 141 -2.15 -22.06 8.29
C VAL A 141 -1.69 -22.81 9.54
N SER A 142 -1.76 -22.15 10.70
CA SER A 142 -1.44 -22.77 11.98
C SER A 142 -2.70 -22.87 12.85
N LYS A 143 -3.20 -24.10 13.02
CA LYS A 143 -4.35 -24.37 13.92
C LYS A 143 -4.10 -23.90 15.36
N LYS A 144 -2.85 -24.02 15.86
CA LYS A 144 -2.47 -23.54 17.20
C LYS A 144 -2.56 -22.01 17.28
N ARG A 145 -2.05 -21.28 16.24
CA ARG A 145 -2.15 -19.83 16.16
C ARG A 145 -3.60 -19.38 16.06
N TRP A 146 -4.38 -20.02 15.17
CA TRP A 146 -5.82 -19.74 15.06
C TRP A 146 -6.55 -19.88 16.39
N LEU A 147 -6.32 -20.98 17.12
CA LEU A 147 -6.96 -21.22 18.42
C LEU A 147 -6.55 -20.17 19.46
N ALA A 148 -5.26 -19.84 19.55
CA ALA A 148 -4.76 -18.80 20.45
C ALA A 148 -5.35 -17.43 20.12
N ASN A 149 -5.41 -17.06 18.85
CA ASN A 149 -6.03 -15.83 18.39
C ASN A 149 -7.53 -15.83 18.72
N ARG A 150 -8.24 -16.91 18.38
CA ARG A 150 -9.70 -17.00 18.53
C ARG A 150 -10.17 -16.98 19.97
N LEU A 151 -9.40 -17.58 20.89
CA LEU A 151 -9.77 -17.69 22.30
C LEU A 151 -9.23 -16.53 23.16
N ILE A 152 -8.05 -15.99 22.83
CA ILE A 152 -7.34 -15.03 23.68
C ILE A 152 -7.08 -13.71 22.95
N LEU A 153 -6.23 -13.71 21.90
CA LEU A 153 -5.63 -12.48 21.39
C LEU A 153 -6.65 -11.54 20.74
N GLN A 154 -7.70 -12.08 20.09
CA GLN A 154 -8.76 -11.25 19.50
C GLN A 154 -9.47 -10.32 20.48
N ARG A 155 -9.46 -10.65 21.78
CA ARG A 155 -10.08 -9.85 22.84
C ARG A 155 -9.28 -8.59 23.16
N TYR A 156 -8.02 -8.56 22.73
CA TYR A 156 -7.10 -7.45 22.91
C TYR A 156 -6.93 -6.59 21.65
N ALA A 157 -7.47 -7.04 20.51
CA ALA A 157 -7.64 -6.20 19.34
C ALA A 157 -8.98 -5.47 19.46
N ASP A 158 -8.97 -4.23 19.96
CA ASP A 158 -10.19 -3.43 20.10
C ASP A 158 -10.81 -3.15 18.71
N VAL A 159 -9.95 -2.94 17.71
CA VAL A 159 -10.31 -2.88 16.29
C VAL A 159 -9.32 -3.73 15.49
N SER A 160 -9.81 -4.49 14.50
CA SER A 160 -8.98 -5.26 13.55
C SER A 160 -9.35 -4.88 12.14
N THR A 161 -8.36 -4.49 11.34
CA THR A 161 -8.54 -4.09 9.93
C THR A 161 -7.55 -4.82 9.03
N ALA A 162 -7.86 -4.85 7.73
CA ALA A 162 -6.94 -5.29 6.68
C ALA A 162 -7.07 -4.38 5.46
N CYS A 163 -6.02 -4.31 4.65
CA CYS A 163 -5.92 -3.40 3.51
C CYS A 163 -6.80 -3.77 2.30
N CYS A 164 -7.46 -4.92 2.31
CA CYS A 164 -8.41 -5.36 1.29
C CYS A 164 -9.35 -6.43 1.85
N ASP A 165 -10.47 -6.70 1.17
CA ASP A 165 -11.47 -7.69 1.60
C ASP A 165 -10.91 -9.12 1.62
N PHE A 166 -10.05 -9.46 0.66
CA PHE A 166 -9.33 -10.73 0.65
C PHE A 166 -8.55 -10.96 1.96
N SER A 167 -7.77 -9.96 2.39
CA SER A 167 -7.01 -10.04 3.65
C SER A 167 -7.92 -10.00 4.87
N ALA A 168 -8.99 -9.20 4.87
CA ALA A 168 -9.97 -9.17 5.95
C ALA A 168 -10.70 -10.52 6.11
N LYS A 169 -11.08 -11.15 5.01
CA LYS A 169 -11.66 -12.50 5.00
C LYS A 169 -10.68 -13.51 5.59
N ALA A 170 -9.41 -13.44 5.19
CA ALA A 170 -8.38 -14.30 5.73
C ALA A 170 -8.18 -14.11 7.24
N LEU A 171 -8.20 -12.87 7.75
CA LEU A 171 -8.17 -12.60 9.19
C LEU A 171 -9.36 -13.25 9.91
N ARG A 172 -10.56 -13.18 9.34
CA ARG A 172 -11.77 -13.77 9.94
C ARG A 172 -11.72 -15.29 9.96
N GLU A 173 -11.45 -15.91 8.83
CA GLU A 173 -11.63 -17.34 8.60
C GLU A 173 -10.40 -18.17 9.01
N ILE A 174 -9.21 -17.64 8.77
CA ILE A 174 -7.94 -18.37 8.90
C ILE A 174 -7.15 -17.95 10.13
N GLU A 175 -7.19 -16.64 10.48
CA GLU A 175 -6.37 -16.11 11.60
C GLU A 175 -7.15 -15.96 12.91
N GLY A 176 -8.47 -16.13 12.92
CA GLY A 176 -9.27 -16.13 14.15
C GLY A 176 -9.68 -14.75 14.68
N PHE A 177 -9.73 -13.72 13.82
CA PHE A 177 -10.22 -12.37 14.14
C PHE A 177 -11.60 -12.12 13.52
N PRO A 178 -12.70 -12.60 14.08
CA PRO A 178 -14.02 -12.63 13.42
C PRO A 178 -14.62 -11.25 13.14
N LYS A 179 -14.12 -10.19 13.79
CA LYS A 179 -14.61 -8.82 13.63
C LYS A 179 -13.72 -7.98 12.67
N ALA A 180 -12.76 -8.60 12.01
CA ALA A 180 -11.89 -7.88 11.09
C ALA A 180 -12.69 -7.26 9.94
N SER A 181 -12.46 -5.98 9.67
CA SER A 181 -13.06 -5.19 8.60
C SER A 181 -12.00 -4.72 7.61
N THR A 182 -12.45 -4.22 6.47
CA THR A 182 -11.56 -3.66 5.46
C THR A 182 -11.35 -2.17 5.71
N LEU A 183 -10.10 -1.75 5.70
CA LEU A 183 -9.67 -0.36 5.62
C LEU A 183 -8.62 -0.28 4.50
N PRO A 184 -9.00 0.12 3.29
CA PRO A 184 -8.12 0.03 2.13
C PRO A 184 -6.90 0.94 2.26
N ASN A 185 -5.84 0.59 1.55
CA ASN A 185 -4.72 1.49 1.32
C ASN A 185 -5.17 2.69 0.47
N GLY A 186 -4.48 3.81 0.61
CA GLY A 186 -4.70 5.00 -0.20
C GLY A 186 -3.41 5.52 -0.80
N VAL A 187 -3.54 6.36 -1.83
CA VAL A 187 -2.41 7.05 -2.47
C VAL A 187 -2.65 8.56 -2.49
N ASP A 188 -1.57 9.32 -2.31
CA ASP A 188 -1.65 10.79 -2.32
C ASP A 188 -1.77 11.32 -3.74
N LEU A 189 -2.99 11.69 -4.12
CA LEU A 189 -3.31 12.21 -5.45
C LEU A 189 -2.61 13.53 -5.77
N ARG A 190 -2.14 14.27 -4.77
CA ARG A 190 -1.39 15.53 -4.97
C ARG A 190 0.01 15.26 -5.50
N SER A 191 0.62 14.16 -5.12
CA SER A 191 1.94 13.72 -5.58
C SER A 191 1.89 12.89 -6.86
N LEU A 192 0.68 12.47 -7.28
CA LEU A 192 0.43 11.60 -8.43
C LEU A 192 -0.49 12.30 -9.45
N PRO A 193 0.01 13.28 -10.19
CA PRO A 193 -0.76 13.92 -11.24
C PRO A 193 -1.10 12.92 -12.34
N LYS A 194 -2.28 13.06 -12.91
CA LYS A 194 -2.71 12.26 -14.06
C LYS A 194 -1.76 12.49 -15.25
N ARG A 195 -1.63 11.50 -16.11
CA ARG A 195 -0.93 11.58 -17.39
C ARG A 195 -1.41 12.80 -18.18
N GLY A 196 -0.46 13.55 -18.72
CA GLY A 196 -0.72 14.72 -19.53
C GLY A 196 -1.13 14.38 -20.96
N ASN A 197 -1.27 15.43 -21.78
CA ASN A 197 -1.49 15.26 -23.22
C ASN A 197 -0.23 14.66 -23.92
N GLU A 198 -0.35 14.35 -25.20
CA GLU A 198 0.73 13.73 -25.99
C GLU A 198 2.05 14.50 -25.93
N ASN A 199 1.99 15.83 -26.03
CA ASN A 199 3.20 16.68 -26.01
C ASN A 199 3.88 16.64 -24.63
N GLU A 200 3.13 16.66 -23.56
CA GLU A 200 3.63 16.56 -22.20
C GLU A 200 4.23 15.18 -21.95
N THR A 201 3.57 14.13 -22.40
CA THR A 201 4.05 12.75 -22.31
C THR A 201 5.33 12.56 -23.14
N ALA A 202 5.42 13.11 -24.34
CA ALA A 202 6.62 13.06 -25.16
C ALA A 202 7.82 13.73 -24.50
N ARG A 203 7.64 14.94 -23.94
CA ARG A 203 8.69 15.64 -23.16
C ARG A 203 9.12 14.88 -21.93
N LEU A 204 8.17 14.22 -21.23
CA LEU A 204 8.45 13.40 -20.09
C LEU A 204 9.27 12.17 -20.47
N ARG A 205 8.90 11.48 -21.54
CA ARG A 205 9.65 10.36 -22.12
C ARG A 205 11.08 10.74 -22.47
N GLU A 206 11.27 11.89 -23.14
CA GLU A 206 12.61 12.41 -23.47
C GLU A 206 13.47 12.59 -22.20
N ARG A 207 12.92 13.20 -21.13
CA ARG A 207 13.64 13.36 -19.86
C ARG A 207 14.02 12.02 -19.21
N LEU A 208 13.20 11.00 -19.38
CA LEU A 208 13.44 9.65 -18.86
C LEU A 208 14.34 8.80 -19.77
N GLY A 209 14.77 9.32 -20.93
CA GLY A 209 15.54 8.56 -21.92
C GLY A 209 14.70 7.58 -22.74
N MET A 210 13.36 7.72 -22.71
CA MET A 210 12.42 6.89 -23.47
C MET A 210 12.19 7.47 -24.88
N GLN A 211 11.87 6.60 -25.84
CA GLN A 211 11.58 7.01 -27.21
C GLN A 211 10.14 7.52 -27.35
N SER A 212 9.95 8.64 -28.05
CA SER A 212 8.62 9.12 -28.38
C SER A 212 7.96 8.22 -29.44
N GLY A 213 6.63 8.04 -29.32
CA GLY A 213 5.87 7.21 -30.28
C GLY A 213 6.02 5.70 -30.09
N THR A 214 6.85 5.24 -29.14
CA THR A 214 7.01 3.83 -28.78
C THR A 214 5.97 3.45 -27.73
N PRO A 215 5.25 2.30 -27.87
CA PRO A 215 4.40 1.78 -26.82
C PRO A 215 5.24 1.22 -25.65
N TYR A 216 4.89 1.62 -24.41
CA TYR A 216 5.59 1.18 -23.22
C TYR A 216 4.65 0.50 -22.23
N ALA A 217 5.02 -0.70 -21.78
CA ALA A 217 4.49 -1.28 -20.55
C ALA A 217 5.56 -1.26 -19.46
N ALA A 218 5.16 -1.22 -18.18
CA ALA A 218 6.10 -1.38 -17.08
C ALA A 218 5.55 -2.26 -15.96
N CYS A 219 6.47 -3.03 -15.33
CA CYS A 219 6.28 -3.63 -14.03
C CYS A 219 7.21 -2.94 -13.04
N ILE A 220 6.64 -2.38 -11.98
CA ILE A 220 7.39 -1.71 -10.91
C ILE A 220 7.19 -2.48 -9.63
N ALA A 221 8.13 -3.38 -9.34
CA ALA A 221 8.04 -4.29 -8.20
C ALA A 221 9.41 -4.85 -7.83
N ARG A 222 9.54 -5.32 -6.57
CA ARG A 222 10.73 -6.07 -6.15
C ARG A 222 10.84 -7.39 -6.92
N PHE A 223 12.02 -7.73 -7.39
CA PHE A 223 12.30 -9.03 -8.03
C PHE A 223 12.33 -10.17 -6.99
N HIS A 224 11.13 -10.56 -6.58
CA HIS A 224 10.88 -11.63 -5.61
C HIS A 224 9.96 -12.69 -6.24
N PRO A 225 10.06 -13.99 -5.90
CA PRO A 225 9.26 -15.06 -6.52
C PRO A 225 7.75 -14.78 -6.50
N VAL A 226 7.24 -14.09 -5.47
CA VAL A 226 5.82 -13.74 -5.36
C VAL A 226 5.35 -12.80 -6.49
N LYS A 227 6.24 -12.04 -7.12
CA LYS A 227 5.91 -11.08 -8.19
C LYS A 227 5.92 -11.69 -9.59
N ASP A 228 6.49 -12.89 -9.74
CA ASP A 228 6.46 -13.73 -10.96
C ASP A 228 6.77 -12.96 -12.26
N HIS A 229 7.90 -12.25 -12.25
CA HIS A 229 8.37 -11.55 -13.45
C HIS A 229 8.62 -12.50 -14.64
N GLU A 230 8.89 -13.77 -14.38
CA GLU A 230 9.10 -14.76 -15.44
C GLU A 230 7.84 -14.94 -16.31
N THR A 231 6.66 -15.01 -15.69
CA THR A 231 5.38 -15.04 -16.43
C THR A 231 5.20 -13.79 -17.30
N LEU A 232 5.58 -12.62 -16.81
CA LEU A 232 5.51 -11.38 -17.59
C LEU A 232 6.47 -11.38 -18.78
N ILE A 233 7.72 -11.83 -18.58
CA ILE A 233 8.71 -11.93 -19.65
C ILE A 233 8.23 -12.89 -20.76
N ARG A 234 7.64 -14.02 -20.39
CA ARG A 234 7.04 -14.96 -21.36
C ARG A 234 5.83 -14.35 -22.07
N ALA A 235 4.97 -13.62 -21.36
CA ALA A 235 3.85 -12.89 -21.95
C ALA A 235 4.32 -11.85 -22.98
N TRP A 236 5.47 -11.22 -22.73
CA TRP A 236 6.03 -10.20 -23.61
C TRP A 236 6.49 -10.74 -24.96
N GLN A 237 6.74 -12.06 -25.14
CA GLN A 237 7.05 -12.65 -26.44
C GLN A 237 5.94 -12.35 -27.45
N LEU A 238 4.69 -12.56 -27.09
CA LEU A 238 3.53 -12.32 -27.96
C LEU A 238 3.41 -10.85 -28.33
N VAL A 239 3.68 -9.95 -27.38
CA VAL A 239 3.69 -8.50 -27.65
C VAL A 239 4.81 -8.13 -28.63
N ASN A 240 6.04 -8.64 -28.39
CA ASN A 240 7.20 -8.34 -29.23
C ASN A 240 7.07 -8.88 -30.66
N GLU A 241 6.40 -10.04 -30.83
CA GLU A 241 6.11 -10.59 -32.17
C GLU A 241 5.16 -9.69 -32.97
N SER A 242 4.17 -9.09 -32.31
CA SER A 242 3.13 -8.26 -32.95
C SER A 242 3.49 -6.77 -33.02
N LEU A 243 4.22 -6.28 -32.02
CA LEU A 243 4.69 -4.89 -31.88
C LEU A 243 6.19 -4.86 -31.58
N PRO A 244 7.07 -5.08 -32.60
CA PRO A 244 8.53 -5.22 -32.37
C PRO A 244 9.21 -3.97 -31.82
N ASN A 245 8.60 -2.80 -31.94
CA ASN A 245 9.09 -1.54 -31.39
C ASN A 245 8.60 -1.27 -29.96
N ALA A 246 7.66 -2.04 -29.43
CA ALA A 246 7.20 -1.88 -28.03
C ALA A 246 8.31 -2.22 -27.03
N LYS A 247 8.24 -1.60 -25.85
CA LYS A 247 9.21 -1.77 -24.76
C LYS A 247 8.52 -2.18 -23.45
N LEU A 248 9.13 -3.13 -22.74
CA LEU A 248 8.77 -3.49 -21.38
C LEU A 248 9.84 -2.97 -20.41
N LEU A 249 9.45 -2.15 -19.47
CA LEU A 249 10.33 -1.67 -18.40
C LEU A 249 10.12 -2.52 -17.14
N LEU A 250 11.20 -3.13 -16.65
CA LEU A 250 11.22 -3.85 -15.39
C LEU A 250 11.98 -3.02 -14.36
N VAL A 251 11.23 -2.40 -13.44
CA VAL A 251 11.73 -1.43 -12.46
C VAL A 251 11.75 -2.05 -11.08
N GLY A 252 12.90 -2.06 -10.43
CA GLY A 252 13.12 -2.65 -9.12
C GLY A 252 14.39 -3.49 -9.07
N ASP A 253 14.61 -4.16 -7.94
CA ASP A 253 15.72 -5.08 -7.74
C ASP A 253 15.29 -6.23 -6.81
N GLY A 254 16.10 -7.28 -6.73
CA GLY A 254 15.86 -8.42 -5.85
C GLY A 254 16.48 -9.71 -6.35
N GLU A 255 16.26 -10.77 -5.60
CA GLU A 255 16.92 -12.08 -5.78
C GLU A 255 16.64 -12.76 -7.12
N CYS A 256 15.49 -12.49 -7.75
CA CYS A 256 15.12 -13.09 -9.04
C CYS A 256 15.63 -12.31 -10.26
N ARG A 257 16.26 -11.15 -10.10
CA ARG A 257 16.62 -10.26 -11.21
C ARG A 257 17.55 -10.95 -12.23
N GLN A 258 18.60 -11.60 -11.77
CA GLN A 258 19.58 -12.27 -12.65
C GLN A 258 18.92 -13.36 -13.50
N ASN A 259 18.00 -14.13 -12.91
CA ASN A 259 17.25 -15.16 -13.63
C ASN A 259 16.33 -14.54 -14.69
N CYS A 260 15.69 -13.42 -14.38
CA CYS A 260 14.85 -12.69 -15.32
C CYS A 260 15.65 -12.11 -16.49
N GLU A 261 16.84 -11.56 -16.24
CA GLU A 261 17.75 -11.08 -17.28
C GLU A 261 18.26 -12.22 -18.18
N ALA A 262 18.57 -13.39 -17.61
CA ALA A 262 18.93 -14.58 -18.37
C ALA A 262 17.78 -15.07 -19.25
N LEU A 263 16.57 -15.19 -18.69
CA LEU A 263 15.37 -15.59 -19.41
C LEU A 263 15.05 -14.63 -20.57
N SER A 264 15.20 -13.32 -20.37
CA SER A 264 14.99 -12.31 -21.42
C SER A 264 15.95 -12.52 -22.61
N ARG A 265 17.23 -12.81 -22.34
CA ARG A 265 18.23 -13.12 -23.39
C ARG A 265 17.94 -14.45 -24.09
N ASP A 266 17.60 -15.50 -23.35
CA ASP A 266 17.30 -16.82 -23.90
C ASP A 266 16.09 -16.80 -24.84
N LEU A 267 15.15 -15.88 -24.59
CA LEU A 267 13.97 -15.66 -25.43
C LEU A 267 14.19 -14.62 -26.55
N GLY A 268 15.40 -14.04 -26.65
CA GLY A 268 15.71 -13.01 -27.67
C GLY A 268 15.00 -11.68 -27.45
N LEU A 269 14.63 -11.33 -26.20
CA LEU A 269 13.87 -10.14 -25.82
C LEU A 269 14.74 -9.02 -25.25
N ASP A 270 16.07 -9.18 -25.28
CA ASP A 270 17.05 -8.23 -24.72
C ASP A 270 16.99 -6.83 -25.31
N LYS A 271 16.44 -6.71 -26.54
CA LYS A 271 16.23 -5.40 -27.20
C LYS A 271 14.91 -4.74 -26.85
N SER A 272 13.92 -5.49 -26.35
CA SER A 272 12.57 -4.98 -26.06
C SER A 272 12.25 -4.95 -24.56
N ILE A 273 13.05 -5.59 -23.71
CA ILE A 273 12.92 -5.55 -22.25
C ILE A 273 14.10 -4.78 -21.66
N GLU A 274 13.80 -3.77 -20.83
CA GLU A 274 14.78 -2.94 -20.18
C GLU A 274 14.70 -3.09 -18.66
N PHE A 275 15.84 -3.38 -18.00
CA PHE A 275 15.95 -3.52 -16.55
C PHE A 275 16.50 -2.23 -15.94
N TRP A 276 15.61 -1.41 -15.37
CA TRP A 276 15.94 -0.06 -14.90
C TRP A 276 16.47 0.00 -13.46
N GLY A 277 16.49 -1.10 -12.72
CA GLY A 277 16.92 -1.11 -11.33
C GLY A 277 15.96 -0.35 -10.42
N ILE A 278 16.45 0.03 -9.23
CA ILE A 278 15.67 0.84 -8.28
C ILE A 278 15.56 2.27 -8.78
N ARG A 279 14.34 2.81 -8.79
CA ARG A 279 14.05 4.18 -9.24
C ARG A 279 13.29 4.94 -8.15
N HIS A 280 13.52 6.24 -8.06
CA HIS A 280 12.84 7.15 -7.13
C HIS A 280 11.85 8.09 -7.82
N ASP A 281 11.84 8.11 -9.15
CA ASP A 281 10.97 8.88 -10.01
C ASP A 281 9.79 8.05 -10.56
N VAL A 282 9.29 7.11 -9.74
CA VAL A 282 8.17 6.22 -10.09
C VAL A 282 6.94 6.98 -10.60
N PRO A 283 6.52 8.11 -10.00
CA PRO A 283 5.39 8.89 -10.52
C PRO A 283 5.58 9.36 -11.97
N ASP A 284 6.79 9.76 -12.34
CA ASP A 284 7.10 10.18 -13.70
C ASP A 284 7.10 8.99 -14.67
N ILE A 285 7.63 7.82 -14.26
CA ILE A 285 7.60 6.59 -15.05
C ILE A 285 6.14 6.18 -15.33
N LEU A 286 5.29 6.15 -14.32
CA LEU A 286 3.88 5.76 -14.43
C LEU A 286 3.08 6.67 -15.37
N ARG A 287 3.43 7.95 -15.46
CA ARG A 287 2.85 8.91 -16.40
C ARG A 287 3.39 8.76 -17.82
N ALA A 288 4.57 8.17 -17.98
CA ALA A 288 5.23 8.01 -19.28
C ALA A 288 4.86 6.70 -20.00
N ILE A 289 4.40 5.67 -19.29
CA ILE A 289 4.04 4.36 -19.84
C ILE A 289 2.59 4.32 -20.32
N ASP A 290 2.26 3.33 -21.14
CA ASP A 290 0.91 3.13 -21.69
C ASP A 290 0.13 2.06 -20.89
N ALA A 291 0.81 1.05 -20.33
CA ALA A 291 0.19 0.02 -19.51
C ALA A 291 1.06 -0.36 -18.30
N PHE A 292 0.44 -0.55 -17.15
CA PHE A 292 1.08 -1.13 -15.97
C PHE A 292 0.82 -2.63 -15.94
N ALA A 293 1.83 -3.45 -15.62
CA ALA A 293 1.72 -4.90 -15.53
C ALA A 293 2.14 -5.41 -14.15
N LEU A 294 1.34 -6.31 -13.55
CA LEU A 294 1.71 -6.98 -12.30
C LEU A 294 1.22 -8.43 -12.32
N THR A 295 2.17 -9.37 -12.35
CA THR A 295 1.93 -10.81 -12.56
C THR A 295 2.05 -11.62 -11.28
N SER A 296 1.83 -11.00 -10.13
CA SER A 296 2.01 -11.64 -8.81
C SER A 296 1.25 -12.95 -8.69
N VAL A 297 1.85 -13.92 -7.99
CA VAL A 297 1.17 -15.18 -7.62
C VAL A 297 0.30 -15.03 -6.37
N SER A 298 0.51 -13.96 -5.61
CA SER A 298 -0.30 -13.55 -4.46
C SER A 298 -0.10 -12.06 -4.23
N GLU A 299 -1.18 -11.32 -4.03
CA GLU A 299 -1.17 -9.88 -3.77
C GLU A 299 -2.28 -9.54 -2.78
N ALA A 300 -2.04 -8.62 -1.86
CA ALA A 300 -3.11 -8.07 -1.03
C ALA A 300 -3.63 -6.77 -1.63
N ALA A 301 -2.86 -5.68 -1.49
CA ALA A 301 -3.20 -4.39 -2.04
C ALA A 301 -1.90 -3.70 -2.49
N SER A 302 -1.62 -3.74 -3.79
CA SER A 302 -0.42 -3.14 -4.34
C SER A 302 -0.53 -1.61 -4.39
N LEU A 303 0.32 -0.91 -3.64
CA LEU A 303 0.39 0.56 -3.73
C LEU A 303 0.82 1.01 -5.12
N THR A 304 1.77 0.32 -5.76
CA THR A 304 2.23 0.67 -7.11
C THR A 304 1.11 0.53 -8.15
N LEU A 305 0.19 -0.43 -7.96
CA LEU A 305 -1.03 -0.52 -8.77
C LEU A 305 -1.91 0.73 -8.58
N LEU A 306 -2.17 1.11 -7.34
CA LEU A 306 -2.97 2.31 -7.04
C LEU A 306 -2.30 3.59 -7.57
N GLU A 307 -0.96 3.67 -7.50
CA GLU A 307 -0.18 4.78 -8.08
C GLU A 307 -0.28 4.81 -9.62
N ALA A 308 -0.24 3.64 -10.29
CA ALA A 308 -0.44 3.52 -11.73
C ALA A 308 -1.85 3.98 -12.14
N MET A 309 -2.86 3.48 -11.44
CA MET A 309 -4.26 3.89 -11.65
C MET A 309 -4.45 5.39 -11.39
N ALA A 310 -3.85 5.93 -10.34
CA ALA A 310 -3.85 7.37 -10.04
C ALA A 310 -3.21 8.20 -11.14
N SER A 311 -2.18 7.68 -11.79
CA SER A 311 -1.53 8.32 -12.94
C SER A 311 -2.35 8.23 -14.24
N GLY A 312 -3.50 7.54 -14.22
CA GLY A 312 -4.33 7.28 -15.40
C GLY A 312 -3.72 6.22 -16.32
N CYS A 313 -2.97 5.27 -15.76
CA CYS A 313 -2.38 4.15 -16.49
C CYS A 313 -3.25 2.91 -16.26
N PRO A 314 -3.81 2.27 -17.32
CA PRO A 314 -4.57 1.04 -17.17
C PRO A 314 -3.66 -0.12 -16.81
N ALA A 315 -4.20 -1.14 -16.12
CA ALA A 315 -3.41 -2.24 -15.60
C ALA A 315 -3.73 -3.58 -16.25
N VAL A 316 -2.71 -4.43 -16.43
CA VAL A 316 -2.85 -5.86 -16.77
C VAL A 316 -2.29 -6.67 -15.59
N LEU A 317 -3.15 -7.42 -14.93
CA LEU A 317 -2.85 -8.06 -13.67
C LEU A 317 -3.21 -9.53 -13.69
N THR A 318 -2.56 -10.32 -12.83
CA THR A 318 -3.10 -11.64 -12.45
C THR A 318 -4.30 -11.48 -11.51
N ASP A 319 -5.36 -12.29 -11.71
CA ASP A 319 -6.54 -12.34 -10.83
C ASP A 319 -6.21 -13.14 -9.56
N VAL A 320 -5.52 -12.49 -8.64
CA VAL A 320 -5.09 -13.08 -7.35
C VAL A 320 -5.30 -12.10 -6.20
N GLY A 321 -5.71 -12.63 -5.07
CA GLY A 321 -5.85 -11.86 -3.84
C GLY A 321 -6.79 -10.66 -3.97
N GLY A 322 -6.31 -9.47 -3.67
CA GLY A 322 -7.08 -8.22 -3.76
C GLY A 322 -7.03 -7.52 -5.12
N ASN A 323 -6.36 -8.07 -6.14
CA ASN A 323 -6.26 -7.39 -7.45
C ASN A 323 -7.64 -7.12 -8.08
N SER A 324 -8.56 -8.10 -8.01
CA SER A 324 -9.94 -7.95 -8.50
C SER A 324 -10.82 -7.01 -7.66
N GLU A 325 -10.35 -6.59 -6.48
CA GLU A 325 -11.02 -5.54 -5.69
C GLU A 325 -10.65 -4.14 -6.18
N HIS A 326 -9.47 -4.00 -6.79
CA HIS A 326 -8.96 -2.72 -7.30
C HIS A 326 -9.28 -2.49 -8.77
N VAL A 327 -9.27 -3.56 -9.57
CA VAL A 327 -9.48 -3.51 -11.03
C VAL A 327 -10.64 -4.43 -11.42
N THR A 328 -11.66 -3.85 -12.06
CA THR A 328 -12.75 -4.59 -12.71
C THR A 328 -12.31 -4.92 -14.14
N HIS A 329 -12.29 -6.21 -14.48
CA HIS A 329 -11.88 -6.66 -15.81
C HIS A 329 -12.66 -5.94 -16.92
N GLY A 330 -11.94 -5.35 -17.87
CA GLY A 330 -12.51 -4.63 -19.00
C GLY A 330 -12.91 -3.17 -18.72
N ILE A 331 -12.75 -2.66 -17.47
CA ILE A 331 -13.08 -1.27 -17.10
C ILE A 331 -11.83 -0.46 -16.77
N GLU A 332 -11.12 -0.77 -15.69
CA GLU A 332 -9.89 -0.08 -15.29
C GLU A 332 -8.63 -0.78 -15.84
N GLY A 333 -8.80 -1.95 -16.45
CA GLY A 333 -7.72 -2.79 -16.94
C GLY A 333 -8.18 -4.22 -17.20
N PHE A 334 -7.23 -5.15 -17.28
CA PHE A 334 -7.52 -6.55 -17.53
C PHE A 334 -6.99 -7.45 -16.41
N LEU A 335 -7.73 -8.52 -16.13
CA LEU A 335 -7.35 -9.59 -15.21
C LEU A 335 -7.14 -10.88 -16.02
N ALA A 336 -6.04 -11.58 -15.73
CA ALA A 336 -5.72 -12.89 -16.34
C ALA A 336 -5.53 -13.94 -15.25
N PRO A 337 -5.74 -15.22 -15.53
CA PRO A 337 -5.42 -16.27 -14.59
C PRO A 337 -3.95 -16.25 -14.17
N ARG A 338 -3.68 -16.66 -12.91
CA ARG A 338 -2.33 -16.79 -12.40
C ARG A 338 -1.45 -17.66 -13.32
N SER A 339 -0.23 -17.20 -13.59
CA SER A 339 0.78 -17.88 -14.42
C SER A 339 0.34 -18.15 -15.87
N ASP A 340 -0.69 -17.45 -16.36
CA ASP A 340 -1.16 -17.51 -17.74
C ASP A 340 -0.50 -16.42 -18.59
N SER A 341 0.70 -16.70 -19.10
CA SER A 341 1.47 -15.76 -19.93
C SER A 341 0.78 -15.44 -21.26
N GLN A 342 -0.03 -16.38 -21.80
CA GLN A 342 -0.71 -16.17 -23.06
C GLN A 342 -1.82 -15.13 -22.94
N THR A 343 -2.71 -15.28 -21.96
CA THR A 343 -3.79 -14.30 -21.70
C THR A 343 -3.22 -12.94 -21.31
N LEU A 344 -2.18 -12.91 -20.46
CA LEU A 344 -1.49 -11.67 -20.10
C LEU A 344 -0.89 -10.95 -21.32
N GLY A 345 -0.23 -11.70 -22.21
CA GLY A 345 0.34 -11.18 -23.45
C GLY A 345 -0.73 -10.61 -24.40
N GLN A 346 -1.87 -11.28 -24.53
CA GLN A 346 -3.01 -10.81 -25.34
C GLN A 346 -3.56 -9.49 -24.78
N HIS A 347 -3.75 -9.38 -23.48
CA HIS A 347 -4.25 -8.15 -22.85
C HIS A 347 -3.27 -7.00 -22.95
N LEU A 348 -1.96 -7.25 -22.81
CA LEU A 348 -0.94 -6.24 -23.03
C LEU A 348 -0.93 -5.75 -24.48
N LEU A 349 -0.99 -6.70 -25.43
CA LEU A 349 -1.04 -6.38 -26.87
C LEU A 349 -2.27 -5.52 -27.20
N GLU A 350 -3.43 -5.88 -26.65
CA GLU A 350 -4.67 -5.15 -26.84
C GLU A 350 -4.56 -3.69 -26.38
N LEU A 351 -4.03 -3.45 -25.17
CA LEU A 351 -3.85 -2.08 -24.65
C LEU A 351 -2.81 -1.28 -25.45
N LEU A 352 -1.70 -1.91 -25.80
CA LEU A 352 -0.60 -1.23 -26.51
C LEU A 352 -0.91 -0.97 -27.98
N SER A 353 -1.89 -1.67 -28.57
CA SER A 353 -2.33 -1.50 -29.96
C SER A 353 -3.51 -0.55 -30.12
N ASP A 354 -4.30 -0.31 -29.07
CA ASP A 354 -5.51 0.53 -29.12
C ASP A 354 -5.40 1.71 -28.14
N ARG A 355 -4.93 2.83 -28.65
CA ARG A 355 -4.75 4.06 -27.85
C ARG A 355 -6.04 4.55 -27.22
N GLN A 356 -7.15 4.50 -27.95
CA GLN A 356 -8.43 4.98 -27.45
C GLN A 356 -8.93 4.12 -26.25
N LYS A 357 -8.79 2.81 -26.35
CA LYS A 357 -9.10 1.88 -25.26
C LYS A 357 -8.18 2.11 -24.05
N CYS A 358 -6.88 2.25 -24.30
CA CYS A 358 -5.88 2.55 -23.27
C CYS A 358 -6.26 3.81 -22.47
N ASP A 359 -6.56 4.91 -23.17
CA ASP A 359 -6.94 6.18 -22.54
C ASP A 359 -8.27 6.06 -21.77
N ALA A 360 -9.28 5.40 -22.34
CA ALA A 360 -10.58 5.20 -21.68
C ALA A 360 -10.46 4.39 -20.39
N MET A 361 -9.69 3.30 -20.41
CA MET A 361 -9.43 2.50 -19.22
C MET A 361 -8.58 3.25 -18.19
N GLY A 362 -7.60 4.03 -18.63
CA GLY A 362 -6.80 4.88 -17.75
C GLY A 362 -7.62 5.95 -17.04
N ASP A 363 -8.59 6.54 -17.74
CA ASP A 363 -9.54 7.51 -17.16
C ASP A 363 -10.45 6.84 -16.11
N ALA A 364 -10.93 5.64 -16.40
CA ALA A 364 -11.71 4.85 -15.44
C ALA A 364 -10.88 4.48 -14.22
N ALA A 365 -9.62 4.06 -14.41
CA ALA A 365 -8.68 3.74 -13.34
C ALA A 365 -8.44 4.94 -12.42
N ARG A 366 -8.18 6.14 -13.00
CA ARG A 366 -8.01 7.37 -12.22
C ARG A 366 -9.24 7.71 -11.41
N LYS A 367 -10.42 7.66 -12.02
CA LYS A 367 -11.70 7.94 -11.36
C LYS A 367 -11.97 6.97 -10.20
N ARG A 368 -11.62 5.69 -10.37
CA ARG A 368 -11.73 4.67 -9.33
C ARG A 368 -10.89 5.04 -8.11
N VAL A 369 -9.64 5.45 -8.32
CA VAL A 369 -8.75 5.84 -7.21
C VAL A 369 -9.24 7.11 -6.52
N GLU A 370 -9.68 8.12 -7.26
CA GLU A 370 -10.25 9.35 -6.70
C GLU A 370 -11.44 9.10 -5.78
N ASN A 371 -12.29 8.11 -6.12
CA ASN A 371 -13.48 7.80 -5.34
C ASN A 371 -13.20 6.91 -4.12
N ASP A 372 -12.34 5.90 -4.27
CA ASP A 372 -12.27 4.79 -3.33
C ASP A 372 -10.94 4.70 -2.58
N PHE A 373 -9.85 5.26 -3.14
CA PHE A 373 -8.49 5.06 -2.67
C PHE A 373 -7.69 6.37 -2.48
N ASP A 374 -8.38 7.52 -2.40
CA ASP A 374 -7.71 8.77 -2.03
C ASP A 374 -7.20 8.70 -0.58
N LEU A 375 -5.91 8.98 -0.41
CA LEU A 375 -5.25 8.88 0.89
C LEU A 375 -5.91 9.76 1.95
N ALA A 376 -6.36 10.97 1.60
CA ALA A 376 -7.01 11.85 2.56
C ALA A 376 -8.26 11.19 3.17
N GLY A 377 -9.10 10.56 2.34
CA GLY A 377 -10.26 9.82 2.82
C GLY A 377 -9.91 8.59 3.67
N VAL A 378 -8.81 7.91 3.34
CA VAL A 378 -8.30 6.77 4.14
C VAL A 378 -7.79 7.24 5.50
N ILE A 379 -7.05 8.34 5.56
CA ILE A 379 -6.52 8.91 6.82
C ILE A 379 -7.65 9.38 7.73
N GLU A 380 -8.73 9.96 7.17
CA GLU A 380 -9.91 10.33 7.97
C GLU A 380 -10.57 9.10 8.64
N ARG A 381 -10.59 7.95 7.97
CA ARG A 381 -11.08 6.70 8.58
C ARG A 381 -10.18 6.24 9.73
N TYR A 382 -8.85 6.36 9.61
CA TYR A 382 -7.93 6.10 10.73
C TYR A 382 -8.18 7.07 11.89
N ALA A 383 -8.33 8.37 11.61
CA ALA A 383 -8.64 9.38 12.63
C ALA A 383 -9.95 9.06 13.37
N ALA A 384 -10.99 8.66 12.64
CA ALA A 384 -12.26 8.25 13.23
C ALA A 384 -12.11 7.02 14.15
N HIS A 385 -11.28 6.04 13.79
CA HIS A 385 -10.95 4.91 14.67
C HIS A 385 -10.25 5.38 15.94
N PHE A 386 -9.23 6.25 15.86
CA PHE A 386 -8.53 6.77 17.04
C PHE A 386 -9.49 7.51 17.97
N GLN A 387 -10.34 8.39 17.42
CA GLN A 387 -11.35 9.13 18.20
C GLN A 387 -12.34 8.19 18.89
N THR A 388 -12.95 7.27 18.17
CA THR A 388 -13.91 6.29 18.74
C THR A 388 -13.27 5.47 19.85
N MET A 389 -12.01 5.07 19.68
CA MET A 389 -11.28 4.28 20.67
C MET A 389 -10.94 5.07 21.93
N THR A 390 -10.84 6.39 21.90
CA THR A 390 -10.51 7.23 23.07
C THR A 390 -11.75 7.79 23.76
N SER A 391 -12.89 7.86 23.08
CA SER A 391 -14.15 8.39 23.63
C SER A 391 -14.93 7.39 24.50
N THR A 392 -14.50 6.12 24.56
CA THR A 392 -15.10 5.04 25.34
C THR A 392 -14.14 4.55 26.43
#